data_8a1673f91d1e1a859c3488d96d415e9b
#
_entry.id   8a1673f91d1e1a859c3488d96d415e9b
#
_cell.length_a   1.000
_cell.length_b   1.000
_cell.length_c   1.000
_cell.angle_alpha   90.00
_cell.angle_beta   90.00
_cell.angle_gamma   90.00
#
_symmetry.space_group_name_H-M   'P 1'
#
loop_
_entity.id
_entity.type
_entity.pdbx_description
1 polymer ?
#
loop_
_entity_poly.entity_id
_entity_poly.type
_entity_poly.pdbx_seq_one_letter_code
_entity_poly.pdbx_strand_id
1 'polypeptide(L)'
;ESTLAGAVAHELIERHQKSVIFQQWASIVDRLFFNVIEDQEERNQYRRALEEVDLLIIDEVAANRAKLAESQSSFLGHLLRRRRNLSKSVILITNHAPDSLHRAIGDFSFEAIKAFNPVDIHLAGPSRRPHIGSYTG
;
A
#
# COMPACT_ATOMS: atom_id res chain seq x y z
N GLU A 1 3.48 -12.97 2.84
CA GLU A 1 3.52 -11.55 2.70
C GLU A 1 2.52 -10.89 3.56
N SER A 2 1.27 -11.16 3.33
CA SER A 2 0.24 -10.57 4.17
C SER A 2 0.39 -10.97 5.62
N THR A 3 0.92 -12.15 5.86
CA THR A 3 1.12 -12.62 7.23
C THR A 3 2.15 -11.77 7.96
N LEU A 4 3.23 -11.41 7.28
CA LEU A 4 4.22 -10.54 7.89
C LEU A 4 3.64 -9.15 8.15
N ALA A 5 2.93 -8.60 7.17
CA ALA A 5 2.30 -7.30 7.34
C ALA A 5 1.28 -7.33 8.46
N GLY A 6 0.52 -8.43 8.57
CA GLY A 6 -0.43 -8.58 9.65
C GLY A 6 0.22 -8.62 11.01
N ALA A 7 1.38 -9.28 11.11
CA ALA A 7 2.11 -9.33 12.37
C ALA A 7 2.62 -7.95 12.76
N VAL A 8 3.12 -7.17 11.80
CA VAL A 8 3.56 -5.81 12.06
C VAL A 8 2.39 -4.95 12.54
N ALA A 9 1.25 -5.07 11.87
CA ALA A 9 0.07 -4.31 12.24
C ALA A 9 -0.37 -4.63 13.66
N HIS A 10 -0.41 -5.94 14.00
CA HIS A 10 -0.81 -6.37 15.33
C HIS A 10 0.12 -5.78 16.39
N GLU A 11 1.41 -5.84 16.15
CA GLU A 11 2.40 -5.31 17.08
C GLU A 11 2.19 -3.81 17.31
N LEU A 12 1.97 -3.06 16.24
CA LEU A 12 1.79 -1.62 16.35
C LEU A 12 0.52 -1.26 17.11
N ILE A 13 -0.57 -1.98 16.85
CA ILE A 13 -1.83 -1.72 17.53
C ILE A 13 -1.73 -2.08 19.00
N GLU A 14 -1.21 -3.28 19.29
CA GLU A 14 -1.23 -3.80 20.66
C GLU A 14 -0.20 -3.14 21.55
N ARG A 15 0.99 -2.89 21.04
CA ARG A 15 2.07 -2.40 21.88
C ARG A 15 2.34 -0.92 21.80
N HIS A 16 2.04 -0.31 20.65
CA HIS A 16 2.37 1.08 20.43
C HIS A 16 1.16 1.97 20.23
N GLN A 17 -0.03 1.36 20.29
CA GLN A 17 -1.30 2.08 20.17
C GLN A 17 -1.36 2.94 18.90
N LYS A 18 -0.82 2.40 17.81
CA LYS A 18 -0.86 3.08 16.52
C LYS A 18 -2.11 2.67 15.75
N SER A 19 -2.59 3.56 14.90
CA SER A 19 -3.70 3.23 14.03
C SER A 19 -3.17 2.60 12.74
N VAL A 20 -3.89 1.60 12.24
CA VAL A 20 -3.47 0.85 11.05
C VAL A 20 -4.68 0.64 10.15
N ILE A 21 -4.50 0.84 8.85
CA ILE A 21 -5.47 0.44 7.84
C ILE A 21 -4.80 -0.59 6.94
N PHE A 22 -5.48 -1.71 6.73
CA PHE A 22 -5.03 -2.78 5.84
C PHE A 22 -6.09 -2.90 4.75
N GLN A 23 -5.75 -2.56 3.51
CA GLN A 23 -6.69 -2.60 2.41
C GLN A 23 -6.04 -3.18 1.17
N GLN A 24 -6.80 -3.95 0.40
CA GLN A 24 -6.36 -4.35 -0.92
C GLN A 24 -6.49 -3.17 -1.87
N TRP A 25 -5.57 -3.06 -2.81
CA TRP A 25 -5.60 -1.97 -3.78
C TRP A 25 -6.94 -1.92 -4.53
N ALA A 26 -7.45 -3.10 -4.94
CA ALA A 26 -8.72 -3.14 -5.66
C ALA A 26 -9.87 -2.56 -4.82
N SER A 27 -9.85 -2.78 -3.52
CA SER A 27 -10.88 -2.25 -2.63
C SER A 27 -10.82 -0.72 -2.57
N ILE A 28 -9.60 -0.18 -2.50
CA ILE A 28 -9.44 1.27 -2.49
C ILE A 28 -9.97 1.87 -3.79
N VAL A 29 -9.64 1.23 -4.92
CA VAL A 29 -10.09 1.70 -6.23
C VAL A 29 -11.61 1.66 -6.33
N ASP A 30 -12.22 0.56 -5.88
CA ASP A 30 -13.67 0.45 -5.94
C ASP A 30 -14.36 1.54 -5.12
N ARG A 31 -13.81 1.82 -3.96
CA ARG A 31 -14.43 2.81 -3.07
C ARG A 31 -14.29 4.23 -3.59
N LEU A 32 -13.18 4.55 -4.21
CA LEU A 32 -12.92 5.91 -4.63
C LEU A 32 -13.27 6.20 -6.07
N PHE A 33 -13.21 5.19 -6.94
CA PHE A 33 -13.38 5.41 -8.37
C PHE A 33 -14.63 4.75 -8.98
N PHE A 34 -15.18 3.73 -8.29
CA PHE A 34 -16.31 3.00 -8.84
C PHE A 34 -17.54 3.05 -7.94
N ASN A 35 -17.60 4.09 -7.12
CA ASN A 35 -18.81 4.43 -6.37
C ASN A 35 -19.32 3.38 -5.39
N VAL A 36 -18.44 2.56 -4.85
CA VAL A 36 -18.83 1.71 -3.73
C VAL A 36 -19.20 2.60 -2.56
N ILE A 37 -18.46 3.72 -2.37
CA ILE A 37 -18.89 4.76 -1.47
C ILE A 37 -19.54 5.81 -2.34
N GLU A 38 -20.87 5.92 -2.25
CA GLU A 38 -21.61 6.82 -3.15
C GLU A 38 -21.57 8.27 -2.71
N ASP A 39 -21.51 8.50 -1.43
CA ASP A 39 -21.54 9.87 -0.92
C ASP A 39 -20.17 10.52 -1.04
N GLN A 40 -20.14 11.74 -1.59
CA GLN A 40 -18.89 12.45 -1.83
C GLN A 40 -18.16 12.76 -0.52
N GLU A 41 -18.91 13.12 0.52
CA GLU A 41 -18.29 13.45 1.80
C GLU A 41 -17.67 12.20 2.43
N GLU A 42 -18.35 11.06 2.32
CA GLU A 42 -17.78 9.82 2.83
C GLU A 42 -16.54 9.41 2.06
N ARG A 43 -16.52 9.63 0.73
CA ARG A 43 -15.30 9.36 -0.03
C ARG A 43 -14.16 10.25 0.42
N ASN A 44 -14.45 11.50 0.71
CA ASN A 44 -13.41 12.43 1.19
C ASN A 44 -12.89 12.00 2.55
N GLN A 45 -13.76 11.53 3.43
CA GLN A 45 -13.36 11.04 4.75
C GLN A 45 -12.50 9.79 4.61
N TYR A 46 -12.86 8.89 3.71
CA TYR A 46 -12.08 7.68 3.48
C TYR A 46 -10.69 8.02 2.95
N ARG A 47 -10.64 8.97 1.99
CA ARG A 47 -9.34 9.39 1.45
C ARG A 47 -8.47 9.99 2.55
N ARG A 48 -9.03 10.84 3.38
CA ARG A 48 -8.27 11.42 4.49
C ARG A 48 -7.79 10.36 5.47
N ALA A 49 -8.61 9.34 5.73
CA ALA A 49 -8.20 8.25 6.61
C ALA A 49 -6.99 7.53 6.04
N LEU A 50 -6.96 7.29 4.73
CA LEU A 50 -5.81 6.66 4.08
C LEU A 50 -4.56 7.54 4.19
N GLU A 51 -4.73 8.85 4.17
CA GLU A 51 -3.60 9.77 4.25
C GLU A 51 -3.05 9.88 5.65
N GLU A 52 -3.89 9.79 6.66
CA GLU A 52 -3.52 10.18 8.02
C GLU A 52 -3.30 9.03 8.99
N VAL A 53 -3.72 7.84 8.66
CA VAL A 53 -3.52 6.69 9.55
C VAL A 53 -2.03 6.47 9.79
N ASP A 54 -1.66 6.00 10.98
CA ASP A 54 -0.25 5.84 11.31
C ASP A 54 0.47 4.88 10.37
N LEU A 55 -0.15 3.75 10.07
CA LEU A 55 0.41 2.79 9.11
C LEU A 55 -0.66 2.42 8.10
N LEU A 56 -0.33 2.53 6.83
CA LEU A 56 -1.20 2.08 5.75
C LEU A 56 -0.55 0.89 5.06
N ILE A 57 -1.27 -0.21 5.00
CA ILE A 57 -0.81 -1.40 4.29
C ILE A 57 -1.72 -1.58 3.09
N ILE A 58 -1.14 -1.53 1.90
CA ILE A 58 -1.88 -1.74 0.65
C ILE A 58 -1.42 -3.07 0.06
N ASP A 59 -2.36 -4.00 -0.02
CA ASP A 59 -2.09 -5.35 -0.48
C ASP A 59 -2.44 -5.48 -1.96
N GLU A 60 -1.73 -6.34 -2.63
CA GLU A 60 -1.97 -6.71 -4.03
C GLU A 60 -2.01 -5.52 -4.97
N VAL A 61 -1.02 -4.66 -4.85
CA VAL A 61 -0.92 -3.50 -5.74
C VAL A 61 -0.62 -3.98 -7.15
N ALA A 62 -1.46 -3.57 -8.10
CA ALA A 62 -1.35 -3.94 -9.51
C ALA A 62 -1.37 -5.46 -9.73
N ALA A 63 -2.24 -6.16 -9.01
CA ALA A 63 -2.22 -7.63 -8.99
C ALA A 63 -2.49 -8.27 -10.34
N ASN A 64 -3.31 -7.62 -11.18
CA ASN A 64 -3.68 -8.22 -12.45
C ASN A 64 -2.72 -7.89 -13.59
N ARG A 65 -1.56 -7.37 -13.25
CA ARG A 65 -0.50 -7.07 -14.21
C ARG A 65 -0.81 -5.98 -15.23
N ALA A 66 -2.00 -5.47 -15.24
CA ALA A 66 -2.33 -4.39 -16.13
C ALA A 66 -1.78 -3.10 -15.57
N LYS A 67 -1.44 -2.17 -16.46
CA LYS A 67 -1.08 -0.84 -16.01
C LYS A 67 -2.27 -0.20 -15.33
N LEU A 68 -2.02 0.53 -14.27
CA LEU A 68 -3.08 1.30 -13.63
C LEU A 68 -3.57 2.39 -14.57
N ALA A 69 -4.85 2.68 -14.51
CA ALA A 69 -5.38 3.84 -15.21
C ALA A 69 -4.67 5.09 -14.71
N GLU A 70 -4.59 6.09 -15.56
CA GLU A 70 -3.83 7.29 -15.21
C GLU A 70 -4.36 7.96 -13.95
N SER A 71 -5.66 8.00 -13.78
CA SER A 71 -6.26 8.60 -12.57
C SER A 71 -5.89 7.83 -11.32
N GLN A 72 -5.82 6.50 -11.41
CA GLN A 72 -5.46 5.67 -10.26
C GLN A 72 -3.99 5.78 -9.93
N SER A 73 -3.15 5.82 -10.97
CA SER A 73 -1.73 6.00 -10.80
C SER A 73 -1.43 7.35 -10.16
N SER A 74 -2.10 8.39 -10.60
CA SER A 74 -1.96 9.72 -10.05
C SER A 74 -2.40 9.75 -8.58
N PHE A 75 -3.51 9.10 -8.27
CA PHE A 75 -4.00 9.02 -6.90
C PHE A 75 -2.95 8.36 -5.99
N LEU A 76 -2.41 7.23 -6.43
CA LEU A 76 -1.42 6.51 -5.64
C LEU A 76 -0.20 7.39 -5.37
N GLY A 77 0.30 8.06 -6.39
CA GLY A 77 1.46 8.93 -6.22
C GLY A 77 1.21 10.07 -5.26
N HIS A 78 0.03 10.68 -5.34
CA HIS A 78 -0.30 11.78 -4.43
C HIS A 78 -0.49 11.27 -3.00
N LEU A 79 -1.12 10.11 -2.84
CA LEU A 79 -1.31 9.51 -1.52
C LEU A 79 0.04 9.25 -0.86
N LEU A 80 0.96 8.67 -1.60
CA LEU A 80 2.28 8.36 -1.07
C LEU A 80 3.04 9.63 -0.68
N ARG A 81 2.97 10.67 -1.50
CA ARG A 81 3.64 11.93 -1.19
C ARG A 81 3.04 12.60 0.04
N ARG A 82 1.72 12.55 0.14
CA ARG A 82 1.05 13.13 1.30
C ARG A 82 1.48 12.41 2.58
N ARG A 83 1.51 11.09 2.54
CA ARG A 83 1.90 10.31 3.72
C ARG A 83 3.36 10.57 4.09
N ARG A 84 4.22 10.69 3.09
CA ARG A 84 5.61 11.02 3.35
C ARG A 84 5.73 12.39 4.00
N ASN A 85 4.99 13.36 3.51
CA ASN A 85 5.02 14.71 4.08
C ASN A 85 4.53 14.72 5.53
N LEU A 86 3.62 13.82 5.86
CA LEU A 86 3.12 13.70 7.22
C LEU A 86 3.96 12.74 8.07
N SER A 87 5.03 12.21 7.51
CA SER A 87 5.92 11.23 8.16
C SER A 87 5.17 9.98 8.58
N LYS A 88 4.25 9.52 7.74
CA LYS A 88 3.46 8.32 8.01
C LYS A 88 4.00 7.16 7.20
N SER A 89 3.99 5.97 7.78
CA SER A 89 4.58 4.76 7.18
C SER A 89 3.64 4.05 6.24
N VAL A 90 4.20 3.40 5.22
CA VAL A 90 3.42 2.65 4.23
C VAL A 90 4.09 1.31 3.99
N ILE A 91 3.28 0.26 3.87
CA ILE A 91 3.75 -1.03 3.37
C ILE A 91 2.97 -1.33 2.09
N LEU A 92 3.69 -1.56 1.01
CA LEU A 92 3.08 -1.96 -0.26
C LEU A 92 3.43 -3.41 -0.52
N ILE A 93 2.42 -4.23 -0.74
CA ILE A 93 2.60 -5.66 -1.03
C ILE A 93 2.25 -5.88 -2.48
N THR A 94 3.16 -6.50 -3.23
CA THR A 94 2.97 -6.70 -4.65
C THR A 94 3.63 -8.01 -5.09
N ASN A 95 3.11 -8.59 -6.16
CA ASN A 95 3.72 -9.74 -6.81
C ASN A 95 4.72 -9.33 -7.88
N HIS A 96 4.84 -8.03 -8.14
CA HIS A 96 5.74 -7.54 -9.20
C HIS A 96 7.15 -7.37 -8.68
N ALA A 97 8.13 -7.70 -9.49
CA ALA A 97 9.49 -7.24 -9.25
C ALA A 97 9.54 -5.72 -9.46
N PRO A 98 10.56 -5.04 -8.94
CA PRO A 98 10.58 -3.57 -9.01
C PRO A 98 10.38 -2.99 -10.40
N ASP A 99 11.05 -3.55 -11.42
CA ASP A 99 10.89 -3.02 -12.78
C ASP A 99 9.47 -3.19 -13.29
N SER A 100 8.87 -4.33 -13.00
CA SER A 100 7.51 -4.62 -13.42
C SER A 100 6.52 -3.73 -12.69
N LEU A 101 6.74 -3.50 -11.40
CA LEU A 101 5.91 -2.60 -10.62
C LEU A 101 5.99 -1.19 -11.17
N HIS A 102 7.20 -0.74 -11.50
CA HIS A 102 7.40 0.59 -12.06
C HIS A 102 6.55 0.77 -13.32
N ARG A 103 6.58 -0.22 -14.21
CA ARG A 103 5.79 -0.14 -15.44
C ARG A 103 4.29 -0.14 -15.15
N ALA A 104 3.86 -0.87 -14.13
CA ALA A 104 2.44 -0.98 -13.83
C ALA A 104 1.89 0.29 -13.19
N ILE A 105 2.63 0.91 -12.28
CA ILE A 105 2.10 2.07 -11.55
C ILE A 105 2.55 3.41 -12.12
N GLY A 106 3.56 3.39 -12.99
CA GLY A 106 4.01 4.62 -13.66
C GLY A 106 5.10 5.36 -12.90
N ASP A 107 5.72 6.31 -13.59
CA ASP A 107 6.86 7.06 -13.05
C ASP A 107 6.49 7.87 -11.83
N PHE A 108 5.36 8.55 -11.89
CA PHE A 108 4.95 9.45 -10.81
C PHE A 108 4.81 8.71 -9.49
N SER A 109 4.16 7.56 -9.51
CA SER A 109 3.98 6.75 -8.30
C SER A 109 5.28 6.08 -7.88
N PHE A 110 6.05 5.58 -8.85
CA PHE A 110 7.28 4.90 -8.52
C PHE A 110 8.30 5.84 -7.88
N GLU A 111 8.38 7.07 -8.38
CA GLU A 111 9.26 8.07 -7.77
C GLU A 111 8.82 8.41 -6.36
N ALA A 112 7.51 8.39 -6.11
CA ALA A 112 7.00 8.62 -4.77
C ALA A 112 7.46 7.52 -3.82
N ILE A 113 7.46 6.26 -4.29
CA ILE A 113 7.96 5.16 -3.48
C ILE A 113 9.44 5.35 -3.15
N LYS A 114 10.23 5.70 -4.14
CA LYS A 114 11.66 5.85 -3.94
C LYS A 114 11.99 6.96 -2.94
N ALA A 115 11.15 7.96 -2.86
CA ALA A 115 11.37 9.07 -1.93
C ALA A 115 11.27 8.65 -0.48
N PHE A 116 10.69 7.48 -0.19
CA PHE A 116 10.61 6.96 1.17
C PHE A 116 11.89 6.20 1.57
N ASN A 117 12.87 6.03 0.69
CA ASN A 117 14.04 5.19 0.92
C ASN A 117 13.59 3.79 1.33
N PRO A 118 12.86 3.10 0.46
CA PRO A 118 12.20 1.86 0.84
C PRO A 118 13.16 0.73 1.14
N VAL A 119 12.70 -0.19 1.99
CA VAL A 119 13.38 -1.44 2.24
C VAL A 119 12.57 -2.53 1.56
N ASP A 120 13.22 -3.31 0.69
CA ASP A 120 12.57 -4.40 0.00
C ASP A 120 12.69 -5.67 0.81
N ILE A 121 11.57 -6.32 1.05
CA ILE A 121 11.56 -7.65 1.65
C ILE A 121 10.93 -8.58 0.65
N HIS A 122 11.74 -9.54 0.17
CA HIS A 122 11.29 -10.45 -0.87
C HIS A 122 11.03 -11.82 -0.28
N LEU A 123 9.76 -12.20 -0.20
CA LEU A 123 9.38 -13.51 0.31
C LEU A 123 9.14 -14.41 -0.89
N ALA A 124 10.12 -15.20 -1.21
CA ALA A 124 10.08 -16.02 -2.41
C ALA A 124 9.44 -17.35 -2.19
N GLY A 125 9.05 -17.95 -3.26
CA GLY A 125 8.60 -19.30 -3.25
C GLY A 125 7.14 -19.42 -3.08
N PRO A 126 6.61 -20.50 -3.59
CA PRO A 126 5.22 -20.70 -3.50
C PRO A 126 4.87 -20.92 -2.12
N SER A 127 5.74 -21.39 -1.43
CA SER A 127 5.37 -21.71 -0.22
C SER A 127 5.40 -20.57 0.51
N ARG A 128 5.98 -19.78 0.04
CA ARG A 128 5.94 -18.76 0.67
C ARG A 128 5.62 -18.70 1.96
N ARG A 129 5.59 -19.34 2.61
CA ARG A 129 5.19 -19.33 3.75
C ARG A 129 6.20 -19.21 4.48
N PRO A 130 6.58 -19.24 4.93
CA PRO A 130 7.13 -19.10 5.89
C PRO A 130 8.41 -18.89 6.14
N HIS A 131 9.11 -18.52 5.60
CA HIS A 131 10.41 -18.14 5.85
C HIS A 131 10.51 -16.74 6.40
N ILE A 132 9.54 -16.33 7.13
CA ILE A 132 9.54 -15.01 7.67
C ILE A 132 10.78 -14.70 8.47
N GLY A 133 11.24 -15.65 9.23
CA GLY A 133 12.46 -15.45 10.00
C GLY A 133 13.67 -15.13 9.18
N SER A 134 13.73 -15.66 7.98
CA SER A 134 14.86 -15.41 7.11
C SER A 134 14.87 -14.01 6.55
N TYR A 135 13.70 -13.41 6.49
CA TYR A 135 13.59 -12.14 5.83
C TYR A 135 13.47 -10.98 6.76
N THR A 136 13.24 -11.24 7.96
CA THR A 136 13.05 -10.20 8.85
C THR A 136 14.29 -9.61 9.21
N GLY A 137 15.19 -10.21 8.68
CA GLY A 137 16.27 -9.45 8.94
C GLY A 137 15.70 -8.19 8.84
#